data_df5b98d09cc0a35baf0f61b5b64667c1
#
_entry.id   df5b98d09cc0a35baf0f61b5b64667c1
#
_cell.length_a   1.000
_cell.length_b   1.000
_cell.length_c   1.000
_cell.angle_alpha   90.00
_cell.angle_beta   90.00
_cell.angle_gamma   90.00
#
_symmetry.space_group_name_H-M   'P 1'
#
loop_
_entity.id
_entity.type
_entity.pdbx_description
1 polymer ?
#
loop_
_entity_poly.entity_id
_entity_poly.type
_entity_poly.pdbx_seq_one_letter_code
_entity_poly.pdbx_strand_id
1 'polypeptide(L)'
;MKKVILLGDSIRMGYDKYVKDALDGVAEVFYPPENCRYAENVLRFAHEWKAKGAWGDDVDLVHWNAGLWDVLELFGDEPLSTKDYYASVIPRIDRRLRMLFPKAKILFATSTSVIEERCKPHFRRHNSTIEEYNAIAVSALEGTGTIINDLYALTSGMPEEYHSDAVHFYTDRGTEIIGGRVLSVICRELGISAREIKLEGFEPEKYSADNIGY
;
A
#
# COMPACT_ATOMS: atom_id res chain seq x y z
N MET A 1 -5.73 17.95 -15.15
CA MET A 1 -4.71 17.49 -14.19
C MET A 1 -4.85 15.99 -14.06
N LYS A 2 -3.77 15.23 -13.89
CA LYS A 2 -3.84 13.78 -13.68
C LYS A 2 -4.47 13.47 -12.32
N LYS A 3 -5.14 12.30 -12.22
CA LYS A 3 -5.78 11.85 -10.97
C LYS A 3 -5.23 10.50 -10.55
N VAL A 4 -4.76 10.41 -9.32
CA VAL A 4 -4.14 9.24 -8.73
C VAL A 4 -4.90 8.83 -7.47
N ILE A 5 -5.16 7.53 -7.32
CA ILE A 5 -5.73 6.96 -6.10
C ILE A 5 -4.70 6.06 -5.43
N LEU A 6 -4.55 6.21 -4.12
CA LEU A 6 -3.74 5.35 -3.27
C LEU A 6 -4.67 4.56 -2.34
N LEU A 7 -4.71 3.24 -2.48
CA LEU A 7 -5.43 2.34 -1.57
C LEU A 7 -4.41 1.44 -0.87
N GLY A 8 -4.56 1.25 0.42
CA GLY A 8 -3.63 0.37 1.14
C GLY A 8 -3.77 0.46 2.65
N ASP A 9 -3.02 -0.38 3.30
CA ASP A 9 -2.96 -0.49 4.75
C ASP A 9 -2.15 0.64 5.40
N SER A 10 -1.66 0.39 6.60
CA SER A 10 -0.86 1.35 7.35
C SER A 10 0.46 1.74 6.65
N ILE A 11 1.00 0.89 5.79
CA ILE A 11 2.19 1.26 5.00
C ILE A 11 1.86 2.40 4.03
N ARG A 12 0.70 2.33 3.34
CA ARG A 12 0.21 3.43 2.50
C ARG A 12 0.04 4.72 3.31
N MET A 13 -0.51 4.63 4.51
CA MET A 13 -0.72 5.80 5.37
C MET A 13 0.60 6.51 5.74
N GLY A 14 1.71 5.80 5.76
CA GLY A 14 3.03 6.37 6.02
C GLY A 14 3.60 7.21 4.86
N TYR A 15 3.13 7.02 3.63
CA TYR A 15 3.66 7.76 2.48
C TYR A 15 2.62 8.55 1.67
N ASP A 16 1.33 8.41 1.95
CA ASP A 16 0.28 9.03 1.12
C ASP A 16 0.36 10.56 1.09
N LYS A 17 0.61 11.18 2.23
CA LYS A 17 0.82 12.63 2.33
C LYS A 17 2.07 13.08 1.57
N TYR A 18 3.17 12.33 1.68
CA TYR A 18 4.41 12.60 0.95
C TYR A 18 4.16 12.60 -0.56
N VAL A 19 3.50 11.55 -1.08
CA VAL A 19 3.16 11.45 -2.51
C VAL A 19 2.23 12.57 -2.94
N LYS A 20 1.23 12.90 -2.13
CA LYS A 20 0.29 13.98 -2.42
C LYS A 20 0.99 15.34 -2.50
N ASP A 21 1.85 15.65 -1.54
CA ASP A 21 2.58 16.92 -1.49
C ASP A 21 3.57 17.03 -2.65
N ALA A 22 4.24 15.93 -3.02
CA ALA A 22 5.17 15.90 -4.16
C ALA A 22 4.47 16.06 -5.53
N LEU A 23 3.21 15.68 -5.62
CA LEU A 23 2.40 15.81 -6.84
C LEU A 23 1.49 17.04 -6.84
N ASP A 24 1.54 17.88 -5.82
CA ASP A 24 0.74 19.10 -5.77
C ASP A 24 1.02 20.02 -6.96
N GLY A 25 -0.04 20.49 -7.62
CA GLY A 25 0.03 21.26 -8.87
C GLY A 25 0.29 20.40 -10.13
N VAL A 26 0.61 19.11 -9.98
CA VAL A 26 0.91 18.18 -11.08
C VAL A 26 -0.19 17.14 -11.25
N ALA A 27 -0.63 16.55 -10.15
CA ALA A 27 -1.74 15.59 -10.12
C ALA A 27 -2.57 15.75 -8.84
N GLU A 28 -3.85 15.41 -8.93
CA GLU A 28 -4.71 15.27 -7.76
C GLU A 28 -4.52 13.87 -7.16
N VAL A 29 -4.17 13.79 -5.88
CA VAL A 29 -3.98 12.52 -5.18
C VAL A 29 -5.08 12.32 -4.14
N PHE A 30 -5.76 11.19 -4.25
CA PHE A 30 -6.86 10.79 -3.38
C PHE A 30 -6.53 9.50 -2.64
N TYR A 31 -6.99 9.37 -1.41
CA TYR A 31 -6.90 8.15 -0.62
C TYR A 31 -7.99 8.14 0.47
N PRO A 32 -8.41 6.95 0.94
CA PRO A 32 -9.28 6.89 2.12
C PRO A 32 -8.54 7.42 3.35
N PRO A 33 -9.20 8.13 4.26
CA PRO A 33 -8.58 8.56 5.51
C PRO A 33 -8.26 7.39 6.45
N GLU A 34 -8.89 6.25 6.24
CA GLU A 34 -8.78 5.05 7.05
C GLU A 34 -7.77 4.03 6.48
N ASN A 35 -7.33 3.13 7.35
CA ASN A 35 -6.53 1.97 6.97
C ASN A 35 -7.38 0.98 6.17
N CYS A 36 -6.93 0.60 4.95
CA CYS A 36 -7.66 -0.35 4.11
C CYS A 36 -7.49 -1.82 4.56
N ARG A 37 -6.61 -2.10 5.51
CA ARG A 37 -6.38 -3.40 6.16
C ARG A 37 -6.11 -4.54 5.16
N TYR A 38 -6.83 -5.68 5.30
CA TYR A 38 -6.63 -6.90 4.51
C TYR A 38 -7.38 -6.87 3.17
N ALA A 39 -7.06 -7.81 2.31
CA ALA A 39 -7.55 -7.86 0.93
C ALA A 39 -9.08 -7.87 0.82
N GLU A 40 -9.79 -8.63 1.66
CA GLU A 40 -11.26 -8.65 1.63
C GLU A 40 -11.87 -7.28 1.94
N ASN A 41 -11.22 -6.52 2.83
CA ASN A 41 -11.66 -5.16 3.17
C ASN A 41 -11.56 -4.22 1.95
N VAL A 42 -10.46 -4.30 1.21
CA VAL A 42 -10.31 -3.54 -0.05
C VAL A 42 -11.40 -3.94 -1.05
N LEU A 43 -11.64 -5.25 -1.22
CA LEU A 43 -12.70 -5.74 -2.10
C LEU A 43 -14.08 -5.23 -1.70
N ARG A 44 -14.36 -5.21 -0.37
CA ARG A 44 -15.66 -4.80 0.17
C ARG A 44 -15.88 -3.30 0.05
N PHE A 45 -14.89 -2.47 0.35
CA PHE A 45 -15.08 -1.04 0.56
C PHE A 45 -14.62 -0.12 -0.58
N ALA A 46 -13.90 -0.61 -1.59
CA ALA A 46 -13.38 0.22 -2.69
C ALA A 46 -14.44 1.12 -3.33
N HIS A 47 -15.66 0.62 -3.55
CA HIS A 47 -16.77 1.40 -4.12
C HIS A 47 -17.31 2.47 -3.16
N GLU A 48 -17.32 2.19 -1.85
CA GLU A 48 -17.74 3.15 -0.84
C GLU A 48 -16.74 4.29 -0.70
N TRP A 49 -15.43 3.98 -0.71
CA TRP A 49 -14.38 5.00 -0.69
C TRP A 49 -14.47 5.91 -1.91
N LYS A 50 -14.69 5.32 -3.10
CA LYS A 50 -14.93 6.10 -4.32
C LYS A 50 -16.12 7.04 -4.14
N ALA A 51 -17.25 6.55 -3.64
CA ALA A 51 -18.46 7.33 -3.44
C ALA A 51 -18.28 8.44 -2.40
N LYS A 52 -17.72 8.10 -1.23
CA LYS A 52 -17.47 9.07 -0.14
C LYS A 52 -16.47 10.15 -0.53
N GLY A 53 -15.44 9.79 -1.28
CA GLY A 53 -14.41 10.72 -1.75
C GLY A 53 -14.80 11.49 -3.00
N ALA A 54 -15.97 11.21 -3.59
CA ALA A 54 -16.44 11.75 -4.87
C ALA A 54 -15.39 11.58 -6.00
N TRP A 55 -14.65 10.46 -5.98
CA TRP A 55 -13.64 10.15 -7.00
C TRP A 55 -14.33 9.79 -8.31
N GLY A 56 -14.06 10.54 -9.35
CA GLY A 56 -14.69 10.38 -10.66
C GLY A 56 -14.29 9.09 -11.40
N ASP A 57 -14.81 8.93 -12.62
CA ASP A 57 -14.46 7.84 -13.52
C ASP A 57 -13.22 8.18 -14.40
N ASP A 58 -12.71 9.39 -14.25
CA ASP A 58 -11.60 9.96 -15.01
C ASP A 58 -10.25 9.82 -14.28
N VAL A 59 -10.14 8.86 -13.37
CA VAL A 59 -8.90 8.52 -12.68
C VAL A 59 -7.91 7.92 -13.67
N ASP A 60 -6.65 8.40 -13.62
CA ASP A 60 -5.58 7.97 -14.52
C ASP A 60 -4.78 6.77 -13.98
N LEU A 61 -4.69 6.65 -12.63
CA LEU A 61 -3.92 5.60 -12.00
C LEU A 61 -4.47 5.24 -10.61
N VAL A 62 -4.52 3.95 -10.32
CA VAL A 62 -4.76 3.41 -8.98
C VAL A 62 -3.54 2.61 -8.54
N HIS A 63 -2.90 3.02 -7.45
CA HIS A 63 -1.86 2.27 -6.76
C HIS A 63 -2.46 1.66 -5.50
N TRP A 64 -2.36 0.34 -5.33
CA TRP A 64 -2.96 -0.35 -4.20
C TRP A 64 -2.08 -1.46 -3.64
N ASN A 65 -2.25 -1.76 -2.35
CA ASN A 65 -1.65 -2.91 -1.70
C ASN A 65 -2.62 -3.56 -0.71
N ALA A 66 -2.41 -4.85 -0.47
CA ALA A 66 -2.97 -5.64 0.63
C ALA A 66 -2.05 -6.85 0.85
N GLY A 67 -1.96 -7.33 2.09
CA GLY A 67 -1.15 -8.51 2.41
C GLY A 67 -0.65 -8.54 3.85
N LEU A 68 -0.12 -7.44 4.39
CA LEU A 68 0.43 -7.44 5.76
C LEU A 68 -0.61 -7.76 6.84
N TRP A 69 -1.87 -7.46 6.60
CA TRP A 69 -2.96 -7.88 7.47
C TRP A 69 -3.42 -9.30 7.18
N ASP A 70 -3.31 -9.75 5.94
CA ASP A 70 -3.66 -11.10 5.51
C ASP A 70 -2.72 -12.14 6.14
N VAL A 71 -1.42 -11.84 6.23
CA VAL A 71 -0.39 -12.69 6.83
C VAL A 71 -0.26 -12.54 8.35
N LEU A 72 -1.08 -11.70 8.98
CA LEU A 72 -1.00 -11.49 10.42
C LEU A 72 -1.44 -12.73 11.19
N GLU A 73 -0.59 -13.20 12.07
CA GLU A 73 -0.84 -14.27 13.03
C GLU A 73 -1.16 -13.68 14.40
N LEU A 74 -2.32 -14.03 14.92
CA LEU A 74 -2.78 -13.60 16.24
C LEU A 74 -2.69 -14.77 17.23
N PHE A 75 -2.04 -14.56 18.37
CA PHE A 75 -1.94 -15.52 19.47
C PHE A 75 -1.36 -16.88 19.07
N GLY A 76 -0.54 -16.95 18.03
CA GLY A 76 0.06 -18.18 17.52
C GLY A 76 -0.88 -19.02 16.65
N ASP A 77 -1.97 -18.43 16.17
CA ASP A 77 -2.86 -19.03 15.19
C ASP A 77 -2.30 -18.86 13.76
N GLU A 78 -3.00 -19.39 12.76
CA GLU A 78 -2.66 -19.26 11.35
C GLU A 78 -2.86 -17.80 10.85
N PRO A 79 -2.29 -17.43 9.68
CA PRO A 79 -2.56 -16.16 9.03
C PRO A 79 -4.06 -15.87 8.89
N LEU A 80 -4.47 -14.63 9.08
CA LEU A 80 -5.89 -14.21 9.01
C LEU A 80 -6.58 -14.57 7.70
N SER A 81 -5.84 -14.57 6.60
CA SER A 81 -6.35 -15.06 5.31
C SER A 81 -5.58 -16.32 4.91
N THR A 82 -6.26 -17.42 4.62
CA THR A 82 -5.59 -18.58 4.03
C THR A 82 -5.02 -18.25 2.65
N LYS A 83 -3.97 -18.96 2.20
CA LYS A 83 -3.34 -18.74 0.89
C LYS A 83 -4.35 -18.87 -0.26
N ASP A 84 -5.21 -19.89 -0.23
CA ASP A 84 -6.22 -20.11 -1.27
C ASP A 84 -7.25 -18.96 -1.31
N TYR A 85 -7.67 -18.51 -0.13
CA TYR A 85 -8.59 -17.37 -0.04
C TYR A 85 -7.94 -16.11 -0.60
N TYR A 86 -6.72 -15.79 -0.18
CA TYR A 86 -5.97 -14.63 -0.67
C TYR A 86 -5.76 -14.68 -2.18
N ALA A 87 -5.35 -15.85 -2.73
CA ALA A 87 -5.21 -16.07 -4.17
C ALA A 87 -6.52 -15.80 -4.94
N SER A 88 -7.66 -16.13 -4.34
CA SER A 88 -8.98 -15.92 -4.94
C SER A 88 -9.44 -14.46 -4.89
N VAL A 89 -9.04 -13.71 -3.84
CA VAL A 89 -9.52 -12.34 -3.60
C VAL A 89 -8.73 -11.32 -4.41
N ILE A 90 -7.44 -11.47 -4.55
CA ILE A 90 -6.56 -10.51 -5.27
C ILE A 90 -7.06 -10.20 -6.70
N PRO A 91 -7.34 -11.17 -7.58
CA PRO A 91 -7.84 -10.87 -8.93
C PRO A 91 -9.25 -10.30 -8.93
N ARG A 92 -10.03 -10.52 -7.88
CA ARG A 92 -11.36 -9.91 -7.73
C ARG A 92 -11.24 -8.42 -7.41
N ILE A 93 -10.24 -8.04 -6.59
CA ILE A 93 -9.94 -6.62 -6.33
C ILE A 93 -9.52 -5.95 -7.63
N ASP A 94 -8.57 -6.51 -8.35
CA ASP A 94 -8.10 -5.95 -9.62
C ASP A 94 -9.27 -5.70 -10.60
N ARG A 95 -10.12 -6.69 -10.82
CA ARG A 95 -11.33 -6.52 -11.65
C ARG A 95 -12.26 -5.43 -11.11
N ARG A 96 -12.47 -5.36 -9.79
CA ARG A 96 -13.30 -4.34 -9.15
C ARG A 96 -12.73 -2.94 -9.37
N LEU A 97 -11.42 -2.76 -9.23
CA LEU A 97 -10.77 -1.48 -9.47
C LEU A 97 -10.88 -1.05 -10.93
N ARG A 98 -10.71 -1.97 -11.89
CA ARG A 98 -10.94 -1.68 -13.32
C ARG A 98 -12.39 -1.31 -13.65
N MET A 99 -13.35 -1.92 -12.98
CA MET A 99 -14.76 -1.54 -13.12
C MET A 99 -15.05 -0.15 -12.56
N LEU A 100 -14.46 0.18 -11.41
CA LEU A 100 -14.65 1.48 -10.74
C LEU A 100 -13.89 2.61 -11.43
N PHE A 101 -12.76 2.33 -12.04
CA PHE A 101 -11.85 3.29 -12.64
C PHE A 101 -11.42 2.81 -14.05
N PRO A 102 -12.35 2.84 -15.04
CA PRO A 102 -12.16 2.16 -16.33
C PRO A 102 -11.02 2.73 -17.19
N LYS A 103 -10.55 3.93 -16.88
CA LYS A 103 -9.44 4.58 -17.60
C LYS A 103 -8.09 4.45 -16.88
N ALA A 104 -8.11 3.95 -15.64
CA ALA A 104 -6.93 3.94 -14.80
C ALA A 104 -5.95 2.82 -15.17
N LYS A 105 -4.67 3.12 -15.13
CA LYS A 105 -3.63 2.11 -14.95
C LYS A 105 -3.72 1.56 -13.54
N ILE A 106 -3.64 0.25 -13.40
CA ILE A 106 -3.67 -0.40 -12.08
C ILE A 106 -2.25 -0.84 -11.71
N LEU A 107 -1.82 -0.41 -10.53
CA LEU A 107 -0.53 -0.77 -9.93
C LEU A 107 -0.78 -1.49 -8.61
N PHE A 108 -0.18 -2.66 -8.46
CA PHE A 108 -0.15 -3.41 -7.20
C PHE A 108 1.23 -3.29 -6.55
N ALA A 109 1.29 -2.91 -5.29
CA ALA A 109 2.51 -2.94 -4.51
C ALA A 109 2.57 -4.21 -3.65
N THR A 110 3.71 -4.92 -3.69
CA THR A 110 3.96 -6.03 -2.78
C THR A 110 4.03 -5.54 -1.34
N SER A 111 3.65 -6.40 -0.39
CA SER A 111 3.79 -6.13 1.04
C SER A 111 5.26 -5.97 1.40
N THR A 112 5.56 -5.02 2.29
CA THR A 112 6.92 -4.74 2.79
C THR A 112 7.41 -5.83 3.73
N SER A 113 8.73 -5.90 3.94
CA SER A 113 9.33 -6.72 5.01
C SER A 113 9.01 -6.17 6.40
N VAL A 114 9.27 -7.00 7.42
CA VAL A 114 9.12 -6.67 8.85
C VAL A 114 10.39 -7.03 9.61
N ILE A 115 10.57 -6.44 10.80
CA ILE A 115 11.60 -6.85 11.76
C ILE A 115 10.97 -7.88 12.69
N GLU A 116 11.13 -9.17 12.37
CA GLU A 116 10.43 -10.27 13.06
C GLU A 116 10.71 -10.31 14.57
N GLU A 117 11.94 -9.98 14.97
CA GLU A 117 12.38 -9.97 16.37
C GLU A 117 11.68 -8.90 17.21
N ARG A 118 11.16 -7.87 16.57
CA ARG A 118 10.40 -6.80 17.23
C ARG A 118 8.89 -7.08 17.28
N CYS A 119 8.40 -8.11 16.57
CA CYS A 119 6.99 -8.49 16.61
C CYS A 119 6.59 -8.97 18.02
N LYS A 120 5.42 -8.53 18.50
CA LYS A 120 4.88 -9.01 19.77
C LYS A 120 4.48 -10.48 19.65
N PRO A 121 4.66 -11.32 20.70
CA PRO A 121 4.37 -12.75 20.64
C PRO A 121 2.94 -13.11 20.17
N HIS A 122 1.99 -12.25 20.45
CA HIS A 122 0.57 -12.45 20.08
C HIS A 122 0.13 -11.67 18.84
N PHE A 123 1.08 -11.07 18.10
CA PHE A 123 0.81 -10.23 16.93
C PHE A 123 2.00 -10.30 15.97
N ARG A 124 2.11 -11.42 15.26
CA ARG A 124 3.32 -11.75 14.49
C ARG A 124 3.11 -11.70 12.99
N ARG A 125 4.20 -11.46 12.30
CA ARG A 125 4.36 -11.66 10.86
C ARG A 125 5.73 -12.26 10.61
N HIS A 126 5.81 -13.13 9.60
CA HIS A 126 7.06 -13.76 9.17
C HIS A 126 7.38 -13.34 7.74
N ASN A 127 8.62 -12.94 7.49
CA ASN A 127 9.06 -12.52 6.16
C ASN A 127 8.89 -13.63 5.13
N SER A 128 9.12 -14.89 5.51
CA SER A 128 8.86 -16.04 4.64
C SER A 128 7.39 -16.14 4.21
N THR A 129 6.46 -15.90 5.13
CA THR A 129 5.01 -15.87 4.81
C THR A 129 4.66 -14.68 3.93
N ILE A 130 5.26 -13.50 4.19
CA ILE A 130 5.08 -12.31 3.35
C ILE A 130 5.55 -12.57 1.91
N GLU A 131 6.71 -13.20 1.73
CA GLU A 131 7.24 -13.57 0.42
C GLU A 131 6.30 -14.50 -0.33
N GLU A 132 5.78 -15.52 0.34
CA GLU A 132 4.80 -16.45 -0.25
C GLU A 132 3.52 -15.73 -0.71
N TYR A 133 2.96 -14.84 0.12
CA TYR A 133 1.75 -14.09 -0.23
C TYR A 133 2.02 -13.07 -1.34
N ASN A 134 3.17 -12.44 -1.36
CA ASN A 134 3.59 -11.59 -2.46
C ASN A 134 3.69 -12.38 -3.77
N ALA A 135 4.29 -13.56 -3.75
CA ALA A 135 4.36 -14.44 -4.92
C ALA A 135 2.97 -14.87 -5.41
N ILE A 136 2.06 -15.23 -4.49
CA ILE A 136 0.67 -15.54 -4.80
C ILE A 136 -0.03 -14.35 -5.47
N ALA A 137 0.12 -13.14 -4.92
CA ALA A 137 -0.52 -11.95 -5.48
C ALA A 137 0.01 -11.63 -6.88
N VAL A 138 1.33 -11.66 -7.06
CA VAL A 138 1.98 -11.42 -8.37
C VAL A 138 1.48 -12.43 -9.39
N SER A 139 1.48 -13.73 -9.06
CA SER A 139 0.99 -14.77 -9.95
C SER A 139 -0.50 -14.63 -10.28
N ALA A 140 -1.33 -14.29 -9.27
CA ALA A 140 -2.77 -14.08 -9.48
C ALA A 140 -3.09 -12.85 -10.36
N LEU A 141 -2.15 -11.92 -10.51
CA LEU A 141 -2.27 -10.72 -11.35
C LEU A 141 -1.61 -10.88 -12.72
N GLU A 142 -0.96 -12.00 -13.00
CA GLU A 142 -0.38 -12.26 -14.32
C GLU A 142 -1.43 -12.17 -15.44
N GLY A 143 -1.05 -11.55 -16.55
CA GLY A 143 -1.94 -11.38 -17.72
C GLY A 143 -3.06 -10.35 -17.54
N THR A 144 -3.25 -9.74 -16.36
CA THR A 144 -4.27 -8.70 -16.14
C THR A 144 -3.85 -7.32 -16.67
N GLY A 145 -2.57 -7.11 -16.92
CA GLY A 145 -2.00 -5.81 -17.26
C GLY A 145 -1.74 -4.93 -16.02
N THR A 146 -1.82 -5.48 -14.82
CA THR A 146 -1.46 -4.79 -13.57
C THR A 146 0.05 -4.69 -13.47
N ILE A 147 0.53 -3.49 -13.13
CA ILE A 147 1.95 -3.19 -12.98
C ILE A 147 2.35 -3.48 -11.54
N ILE A 148 3.42 -4.24 -11.35
CA ILE A 148 3.92 -4.57 -10.03
C ILE A 148 4.94 -3.53 -9.56
N ASN A 149 4.72 -2.96 -8.40
CA ASN A 149 5.67 -2.16 -7.64
C ASN A 149 6.22 -2.99 -6.49
N ASP A 150 7.38 -3.57 -6.66
CA ASP A 150 7.98 -4.44 -5.66
C ASP A 150 8.56 -3.62 -4.50
N LEU A 151 7.76 -3.46 -3.43
CA LEU A 151 8.17 -2.83 -2.19
C LEU A 151 8.87 -3.82 -1.26
N TYR A 152 8.64 -5.13 -1.39
CA TYR A 152 9.35 -6.12 -0.60
C TYR A 152 10.85 -6.10 -0.91
N ALA A 153 11.20 -6.18 -2.18
CA ALA A 153 12.59 -6.09 -2.61
C ALA A 153 13.28 -4.78 -2.18
N LEU A 154 12.52 -3.68 -2.11
CA LEU A 154 13.03 -2.41 -1.62
C LEU A 154 13.33 -2.45 -0.11
N THR A 155 12.46 -3.09 0.68
CA THR A 155 12.49 -2.99 2.15
C THR A 155 13.24 -4.11 2.84
N SER A 156 13.39 -5.28 2.22
CA SER A 156 14.04 -6.47 2.81
C SER A 156 15.51 -6.27 3.19
N GLY A 157 16.19 -5.27 2.61
CA GLY A 157 17.56 -4.90 2.93
C GLY A 157 17.70 -3.54 3.62
N MET A 158 16.61 -2.93 4.06
CA MET A 158 16.67 -1.63 4.73
C MET A 158 17.26 -1.73 6.14
N PRO A 159 18.06 -0.73 6.55
CA PRO A 159 18.50 -0.61 7.95
C PRO A 159 17.30 -0.53 8.90
N GLU A 160 17.43 -1.20 10.06
CA GLU A 160 16.38 -1.20 11.07
C GLU A 160 16.01 0.19 11.59
N GLU A 161 16.93 1.14 11.55
CA GLU A 161 16.71 2.53 11.96
C GLU A 161 15.70 3.30 11.06
N TYR A 162 15.38 2.75 9.88
CA TYR A 162 14.35 3.34 9.02
C TYR A 162 12.93 2.86 9.37
N HIS A 163 12.83 1.86 10.24
CA HIS A 163 11.57 1.44 10.82
C HIS A 163 11.24 2.24 12.08
N SER A 164 9.97 2.58 12.27
CA SER A 164 9.47 3.16 13.52
C SER A 164 9.11 2.09 14.55
N ASP A 165 8.76 0.89 14.08
CA ASP A 165 8.44 -0.28 14.90
C ASP A 165 8.77 -1.58 14.14
N ALA A 166 8.15 -2.70 14.50
CA ALA A 166 8.37 -3.98 13.83
C ALA A 166 7.93 -4.00 12.35
N VAL A 167 6.97 -3.15 11.97
CA VAL A 167 6.25 -3.22 10.68
C VAL A 167 6.36 -1.93 9.89
N HIS A 168 6.31 -0.78 10.55
CA HIS A 168 6.13 0.51 9.90
C HIS A 168 7.45 1.27 9.68
N PHE A 169 7.45 2.13 8.67
CA PHE A 169 8.58 2.94 8.24
C PHE A 169 8.30 4.45 8.48
N TYR A 170 7.69 4.80 9.61
CA TYR A 170 7.25 6.16 9.94
C TYR A 170 8.39 7.02 10.49
N THR A 171 9.56 6.88 9.89
CA THR A 171 10.69 7.79 10.05
C THR A 171 10.79 8.66 8.81
N ASP A 172 11.43 9.82 8.90
CA ASP A 172 11.64 10.68 7.74
C ASP A 172 12.30 9.90 6.59
N ARG A 173 13.34 9.14 6.91
CA ARG A 173 14.07 8.37 5.91
C ARG A 173 13.28 7.19 5.34
N GLY A 174 12.56 6.47 6.17
CA GLY A 174 11.68 5.38 5.74
C GLY A 174 10.59 5.89 4.81
N THR A 175 9.92 6.97 5.20
CA THR A 175 8.90 7.63 4.38
C THR A 175 9.44 8.14 3.05
N GLU A 176 10.60 8.80 3.05
CA GLU A 176 11.24 9.30 1.84
C GLU A 176 11.56 8.18 0.85
N ILE A 177 12.11 7.05 1.34
CA ILE A 177 12.50 5.93 0.49
C ILE A 177 11.28 5.22 -0.09
N ILE A 178 10.30 4.85 0.75
CA ILE A 178 9.11 4.14 0.27
C ILE A 178 8.23 5.06 -0.57
N GLY A 179 7.95 6.26 -0.07
CA GLY A 179 7.17 7.26 -0.80
C GLY A 179 7.84 7.68 -2.10
N GLY A 180 9.16 7.85 -2.11
CA GLY A 180 9.95 8.12 -3.31
C GLY A 180 9.86 7.00 -4.35
N ARG A 181 9.88 5.72 -3.92
CA ARG A 181 9.67 4.59 -4.81
C ARG A 181 8.27 4.59 -5.43
N VAL A 182 7.24 4.78 -4.61
CA VAL A 182 5.84 4.85 -5.07
C VAL A 182 5.68 6.02 -6.04
N LEU A 183 6.19 7.19 -5.69
CA LEU A 183 6.17 8.41 -6.51
C LEU A 183 6.86 8.18 -7.86
N SER A 184 8.05 7.57 -7.86
CA SER A 184 8.82 7.28 -9.08
C SER A 184 8.04 6.39 -10.05
N VAL A 185 7.37 5.35 -9.56
CA VAL A 185 6.54 4.47 -10.38
C VAL A 185 5.33 5.21 -10.94
N ILE A 186 4.63 6.00 -10.12
CA ILE A 186 3.49 6.81 -10.56
C ILE A 186 3.92 7.80 -11.65
N CYS A 187 5.01 8.53 -11.42
CA CYS A 187 5.52 9.52 -12.38
C CYS A 187 5.90 8.88 -13.71
N ARG A 188 6.60 7.75 -13.68
CA ARG A 188 6.95 6.99 -14.88
C ARG A 188 5.70 6.57 -15.67
N GLU A 189 4.71 6.00 -15.00
CA GLU A 189 3.51 5.48 -15.66
C GLU A 189 2.60 6.57 -16.23
N LEU A 190 2.59 7.74 -15.62
CA LEU A 190 1.78 8.87 -16.08
C LEU A 190 2.54 9.84 -17.00
N GLY A 191 3.86 9.69 -17.13
CA GLY A 191 4.70 10.62 -17.91
C GLY A 191 4.73 12.03 -17.31
N ILE A 192 4.76 12.12 -15.98
CA ILE A 192 4.81 13.38 -15.22
C ILE A 192 6.05 13.44 -14.35
N SER A 193 6.38 14.64 -13.87
CA SER A 193 7.49 14.85 -12.92
C SER A 193 6.94 15.41 -11.62
N ALA A 194 7.35 14.80 -10.51
CA ALA A 194 7.08 15.34 -9.19
C ALA A 194 7.99 16.54 -8.88
N ARG A 195 7.57 17.38 -7.96
CA ARG A 195 8.47 18.37 -7.36
C ARG A 195 9.25 17.75 -6.21
N GLU A 196 10.41 18.28 -5.97
CA GLU A 196 11.18 18.00 -4.78
C GLU A 196 10.44 18.59 -3.57
N ILE A 197 10.25 17.80 -2.53
CA ILE A 197 9.67 18.23 -1.27
C ILE A 197 10.62 17.90 -0.13
N LYS A 198 10.60 18.75 0.87
CA LYS A 198 11.22 18.45 2.16
C LYS A 198 10.18 17.84 3.08
N LEU A 199 10.61 16.94 3.95
CA LEU A 199 9.73 16.33 4.95
C LEU A 199 9.44 17.26 6.16
N GLU A 200 9.77 18.55 6.05
CA GLU A 200 9.43 19.55 7.08
C GLU A 200 7.92 19.53 7.38
N GLY A 201 7.58 19.31 8.63
CA GLY A 201 6.19 19.20 9.08
C GLY A 201 5.54 17.85 8.83
N PHE A 202 6.30 16.86 8.35
CA PHE A 202 5.88 15.46 8.46
C PHE A 202 5.99 15.05 9.93
N GLU A 203 4.90 14.60 10.49
CA GLU A 203 4.83 14.18 11.90
C GLU A 203 4.59 12.67 11.93
N PRO A 204 5.67 11.85 11.82
CA PRO A 204 5.55 10.39 11.75
C PRO A 204 4.83 9.79 12.95
N GLU A 205 4.88 10.45 14.11
CA GLU A 205 4.15 10.07 15.31
C GLU A 205 2.62 10.13 15.13
N LYS A 206 2.08 10.91 14.22
CA LYS A 206 0.65 10.91 13.89
C LYS A 206 0.20 9.64 13.17
N TYR A 207 1.16 8.86 12.69
CA TYR A 207 0.95 7.57 12.05
C TYR A 207 1.41 6.42 12.94
N SER A 208 1.56 6.66 14.25
CA SER A 208 1.84 5.59 15.22
C SER A 208 0.67 4.62 15.33
N ALA A 209 0.92 3.44 15.89
CA ALA A 209 -0.09 2.40 16.07
C ALA A 209 -1.36 2.91 16.80
N ASP A 210 -1.21 3.88 17.70
CA ASP A 210 -2.32 4.48 18.45
C ASP A 210 -3.25 5.34 17.59
N ASN A 211 -2.75 5.86 16.48
CA ASN A 211 -3.49 6.73 15.56
C ASN A 211 -3.99 6.00 14.29
N ILE A 212 -3.58 4.77 14.07
CA ILE A 212 -3.94 3.98 12.87
C ILE A 212 -5.30 3.29 13.03
N GLY A 213 -5.99 3.47 14.16
CA GLY A 213 -7.34 2.94 14.38
C GLY A 213 -7.41 1.43 14.21
N TYR A 214 -6.82 0.71 15.14
CA TYR A 214 -7.05 -0.73 15.28
C TYR A 214 -8.46 -1.00 15.76
#